data_2ad23ce3fd872efbd100b15bc52c3252
#
_entry.id   2ad23ce3fd872efbd100b15bc52c3252
#
_cell.length_a   1.000
_cell.length_b   1.000
_cell.length_c   1.000
_cell.angle_alpha   90.00
_cell.angle_beta   90.00
_cell.angle_gamma   90.00
#
_symmetry.space_group_name_H-M   'P 1'
#
loop_
_entity.id
_entity.type
_entity.pdbx_description
1 polymer ?
#
loop_
_entity_poly.entity_id
_entity_poly.type
_entity_poly.pdbx_seq_one_letter_code
_entity_poly.pdbx_strand_id
1 'polypeptide(L)'
;MPTFEERERSEEAKFKHDQELAFKIRNRRNKLFGLWIAQEYLGLEGDEALAYAKDVVIADFEGPGDDDMMSKVKADLAARKIEVSDHLLRKHLAECEAEAREQVRKE
;
A
#
# COMPACT_ATOMS: atom_id res chain seq x y z
N MET A 1 -35.91 -16.39 12.78
CA MET A 1 -35.53 -15.06 12.23
C MET A 1 -34.68 -14.32 13.21
N PRO A 2 -33.59 -13.71 12.76
CA PRO A 2 -32.78 -12.86 13.66
C PRO A 2 -33.56 -11.63 14.10
N THR A 3 -33.33 -11.19 15.33
CA THR A 3 -33.93 -9.98 15.86
C THR A 3 -33.30 -8.76 15.18
N PHE A 4 -33.93 -7.60 15.34
CA PHE A 4 -33.38 -6.33 14.82
C PHE A 4 -31.96 -6.08 15.36
N GLU A 5 -31.71 -6.34 16.63
CA GLU A 5 -30.40 -6.19 17.26
C GLU A 5 -29.34 -7.13 16.67
N GLU A 6 -29.71 -8.37 16.40
CA GLU A 6 -28.81 -9.35 15.80
C GLU A 6 -28.42 -8.95 14.36
N ARG A 7 -29.37 -8.42 13.61
CA ARG A 7 -29.15 -7.92 12.26
C ARG A 7 -28.19 -6.73 12.27
N GLU A 8 -28.37 -5.81 13.20
CA GLU A 8 -27.52 -4.64 13.38
C GLU A 8 -26.09 -5.04 13.71
N ARG A 9 -25.90 -5.99 14.63
CA ARG A 9 -24.57 -6.52 15.00
C ARG A 9 -23.86 -7.19 13.83
N SER A 10 -24.60 -7.95 13.00
CA SER A 10 -24.04 -8.58 11.82
C SER A 10 -23.53 -7.57 10.81
N GLU A 11 -24.27 -6.48 10.59
CA GLU A 11 -23.87 -5.42 9.68
C GLU A 11 -22.63 -4.68 10.17
N GLU A 12 -22.55 -4.39 11.47
CA GLU A 12 -21.39 -3.75 12.09
C GLU A 12 -20.14 -4.62 11.99
N ALA A 13 -20.27 -5.91 12.27
CA ALA A 13 -19.18 -6.87 12.19
C ALA A 13 -18.65 -6.99 10.75
N LYS A 14 -19.52 -7.02 9.76
CA LYS A 14 -19.17 -7.08 8.36
C LYS A 14 -18.44 -5.80 7.92
N PHE A 15 -18.94 -4.64 8.31
CA PHE A 15 -18.34 -3.34 7.99
C PHE A 15 -16.92 -3.26 8.55
N LYS A 16 -16.72 -3.65 9.80
CA LYS A 16 -15.42 -3.67 10.45
C LYS A 16 -14.46 -4.62 9.74
N HIS A 17 -14.92 -5.80 9.38
CA HIS A 17 -14.12 -6.79 8.66
C HIS A 17 -13.68 -6.26 7.29
N ASP A 18 -14.59 -5.63 6.54
CA ASP A 18 -14.29 -5.05 5.24
C ASP A 18 -13.24 -3.93 5.35
N GLN A 19 -13.31 -3.11 6.41
CA GLN A 19 -12.32 -2.05 6.67
C GLN A 19 -10.95 -2.64 6.99
N GLU A 20 -10.90 -3.69 7.79
CA GLU A 20 -9.65 -4.38 8.13
C GLU A 20 -9.00 -5.00 6.90
N LEU A 21 -9.80 -5.59 6.01
CA LEU A 21 -9.30 -6.13 4.74
C LEU A 21 -8.75 -5.04 3.84
N ALA A 22 -9.48 -3.93 3.70
CA ALA A 22 -9.04 -2.81 2.87
C ALA A 22 -7.72 -2.23 3.38
N PHE A 23 -7.57 -2.10 4.69
CA PHE A 23 -6.36 -1.62 5.33
C PHE A 23 -5.18 -2.58 5.07
N LYS A 24 -5.42 -3.87 5.21
CA LYS A 24 -4.41 -4.91 4.98
C LYS A 24 -3.94 -4.92 3.52
N ILE A 25 -4.87 -4.79 2.58
CA ILE A 25 -4.58 -4.71 1.16
C ILE A 25 -3.74 -3.46 0.86
N ARG A 26 -4.14 -2.31 1.40
CA ARG A 26 -3.42 -1.06 1.20
C ARG A 26 -1.99 -1.12 1.73
N ASN A 27 -1.78 -1.66 2.91
CA ASN A 27 -0.45 -1.82 3.48
C ASN A 27 0.40 -2.79 2.65
N ARG A 28 -0.18 -3.89 2.20
CA ARG A 28 0.51 -4.85 1.35
C ARG A 28 0.89 -4.22 0.01
N ARG A 29 -0.03 -3.47 -0.60
CA ARG A 29 0.22 -2.71 -1.82
C ARG A 29 1.41 -1.76 -1.66
N ASN A 30 1.41 -0.99 -0.58
CA ASN A 30 2.45 0.00 -0.34
C ASN A 30 3.81 -0.65 -0.08
N LYS A 31 3.82 -1.78 0.61
CA LYS A 31 5.04 -2.58 0.81
C LYS A 31 5.60 -3.08 -0.52
N LEU A 32 4.75 -3.66 -1.36
CA LEU A 32 5.15 -4.15 -2.68
C LEU A 32 5.69 -3.01 -3.55
N PHE A 33 5.02 -1.87 -3.53
CA PHE A 33 5.43 -0.69 -4.28
C PHE A 33 6.79 -0.18 -3.79
N GLY A 34 6.97 -0.06 -2.48
CA GLY A 34 8.25 0.35 -1.89
C GLY A 34 9.39 -0.59 -2.21
N LEU A 35 9.14 -1.91 -2.19
CA LEU A 35 10.13 -2.90 -2.59
C LEU A 35 10.54 -2.74 -4.06
N TRP A 36 9.57 -2.49 -4.93
CA TRP A 36 9.84 -2.26 -6.35
C TRP A 36 10.72 -1.03 -6.56
N ILE A 37 10.37 0.09 -5.93
CA ILE A 37 11.17 1.31 -6.00
C ILE A 37 12.60 1.06 -5.50
N ALA A 38 12.71 0.39 -4.35
CA ALA A 38 14.01 0.11 -3.74
C ALA A 38 14.90 -0.74 -4.65
N GLN A 39 14.36 -1.81 -5.18
CA GLN A 39 15.12 -2.77 -5.98
C GLN A 39 15.39 -2.27 -7.40
N GLU A 40 14.37 -1.66 -8.02
CA GLU A 40 14.47 -1.24 -9.42
C GLU A 40 15.26 0.04 -9.61
N TYR A 41 15.11 1.01 -8.70
CA TYR A 41 15.67 2.34 -8.88
C TYR A 41 16.74 2.71 -7.87
N LEU A 42 16.59 2.28 -6.62
CA LEU A 42 17.50 2.70 -5.55
C LEU A 42 18.67 1.75 -5.33
N GLY A 43 18.68 0.62 -6.01
CA GLY A 43 19.74 -0.37 -5.89
C GLY A 43 19.81 -1.04 -4.52
N LEU A 44 18.71 -1.05 -3.77
CA LEU A 44 18.65 -1.67 -2.45
C LEU A 44 18.18 -3.13 -2.58
N GLU A 45 18.69 -3.97 -1.70
CA GLU A 45 18.31 -5.38 -1.66
C GLU A 45 18.18 -5.85 -0.21
N GLY A 46 17.53 -6.98 -0.01
CA GLY A 46 17.41 -7.61 1.31
C GLY A 46 16.78 -6.69 2.35
N ASP A 47 17.42 -6.61 3.51
CA ASP A 47 16.91 -5.83 4.65
C ASP A 47 16.81 -4.33 4.36
N GLU A 48 17.70 -3.79 3.55
CA GLU A 48 17.66 -2.38 3.15
C GLU A 48 16.44 -2.07 2.31
N ALA A 49 16.09 -2.96 1.37
CA ALA A 49 14.88 -2.83 0.56
C ALA A 49 13.62 -2.95 1.43
N LEU A 50 13.61 -3.87 2.38
CA LEU A 50 12.49 -4.02 3.32
C LEU A 50 12.34 -2.80 4.21
N ALA A 51 13.44 -2.22 4.68
CA ALA A 51 13.40 -0.99 5.48
C ALA A 51 12.82 0.17 4.68
N TYR A 52 13.22 0.32 3.43
CA TYR A 52 12.66 1.33 2.54
C TYR A 52 11.15 1.13 2.33
N ALA A 53 10.73 -0.11 2.06
CA ALA A 53 9.32 -0.44 1.88
C ALA A 53 8.50 -0.08 3.12
N LYS A 54 9.05 -0.31 4.31
CA LYS A 54 8.40 0.05 5.57
C LYS A 54 8.23 1.58 5.67
N ASP A 55 9.23 2.34 5.27
CA ASP A 55 9.15 3.81 5.26
C ASP A 55 8.06 4.30 4.31
N VAL A 56 7.88 3.65 3.16
CA VAL A 56 6.82 3.96 2.20
C VAL A 56 5.44 3.70 2.82
N VAL A 57 5.28 2.58 3.51
CA VAL A 57 4.03 2.25 4.23
C VAL A 57 3.73 3.33 5.27
N ILE A 58 4.73 3.73 6.05
CA ILE A 58 4.56 4.74 7.10
C ILE A 58 4.17 6.11 6.49
N ALA A 59 4.80 6.49 5.39
CA ALA A 59 4.51 7.77 4.72
C ALA A 59 3.03 7.88 4.30
N ASP A 60 2.40 6.76 3.96
CA ASP A 60 1.00 6.73 3.56
C ASP A 60 0.05 7.08 4.70
N PHE A 61 0.48 6.98 5.96
CA PHE A 61 -0.34 7.34 7.12
C PHE A 61 -0.32 8.84 7.44
N GLU A 62 0.53 9.63 6.78
CA GLU A 62 0.67 11.05 7.10
C GLU A 62 -0.52 11.90 6.65
N GLY A 63 -1.30 11.41 5.69
CA GLY A 63 -2.48 12.11 5.20
C GLY A 63 -3.42 11.20 4.44
N PRO A 64 -4.58 11.72 4.01
CA PRO A 64 -5.54 10.94 3.22
C PRO A 64 -5.02 10.70 1.80
N GLY A 65 -5.40 9.57 1.22
CA GLY A 65 -5.02 9.22 -0.14
C GLY A 65 -3.55 8.83 -0.27
N ASP A 66 -3.04 8.86 -1.48
CA ASP A 66 -1.69 8.37 -1.82
C ASP A 66 -0.66 9.48 -2.02
N ASP A 67 -1.07 10.74 -1.87
CA ASP A 67 -0.22 11.88 -2.25
C ASP A 67 1.06 11.98 -1.41
N ASP A 68 0.98 11.74 -0.11
CA ASP A 68 2.15 11.81 0.77
C ASP A 68 3.15 10.70 0.44
N MET A 69 2.66 9.50 0.21
CA MET A 69 3.49 8.37 -0.20
C MET A 69 4.16 8.64 -1.55
N MET A 70 3.40 9.14 -2.52
CA MET A 70 3.94 9.47 -3.85
C MET A 70 4.97 10.59 -3.78
N SER A 71 4.74 11.60 -2.94
CA SER A 71 5.68 12.70 -2.74
C SER A 71 7.00 12.20 -2.17
N LYS A 72 6.94 11.29 -1.19
CA LYS A 72 8.14 10.68 -0.61
C LYS A 72 8.94 9.93 -1.68
N VAL A 73 8.28 9.08 -2.45
CA VAL A 73 8.94 8.28 -3.49
C VAL A 73 9.58 9.19 -4.54
N LYS A 74 8.85 10.21 -4.99
CA LYS A 74 9.37 11.17 -5.97
C LYS A 74 10.59 11.93 -5.43
N ALA A 75 10.54 12.34 -4.15
CA ALA A 75 11.65 13.02 -3.52
C ALA A 75 12.88 12.12 -3.43
N ASP A 76 12.71 10.86 -3.06
CA ASP A 76 13.82 9.90 -2.96
C ASP A 76 14.45 9.62 -4.32
N LEU A 77 13.63 9.50 -5.37
CA LEU A 77 14.12 9.33 -6.73
C LEU A 77 14.89 10.59 -7.21
N ALA A 78 14.32 11.76 -6.96
CA ALA A 78 14.95 13.03 -7.34
C ALA A 78 16.29 13.23 -6.64
N ALA A 79 16.40 12.84 -5.37
CA ALA A 79 17.65 12.92 -4.61
C ALA A 79 18.78 12.12 -5.26
N ARG A 80 18.44 11.08 -6.01
CA ARG A 80 19.40 10.25 -6.75
C ARG A 80 19.46 10.62 -8.24
N LYS A 81 18.79 11.70 -8.64
CA LYS A 81 18.73 12.18 -10.02
C LYS A 81 18.11 11.13 -10.97
N ILE A 82 17.14 10.38 -10.47
CA ILE A 82 16.42 9.38 -11.25
C ILE A 82 15.06 9.95 -11.63
N GLU A 83 14.78 10.01 -12.93
CA GLU A 83 13.51 10.49 -13.44
C GLU A 83 12.60 9.31 -13.77
N VAL A 84 11.43 9.27 -13.13
CA VAL A 84 10.39 8.28 -13.42
C VAL A 84 9.08 9.04 -13.58
N SER A 85 8.34 8.78 -14.64
CA SER A 85 7.09 9.51 -14.88
C SER A 85 6.05 9.17 -13.81
N ASP A 86 5.23 10.15 -13.47
CA ASP A 86 4.10 9.96 -12.57
C ASP A 86 3.17 8.85 -13.06
N HIS A 87 2.94 8.82 -14.38
CA HIS A 87 2.11 7.79 -15.00
C HIS A 87 2.65 6.38 -14.74
N LEU A 88 3.96 6.18 -14.90
CA LEU A 88 4.57 4.86 -14.66
C LEU A 88 4.49 4.46 -13.20
N LEU A 89 4.73 5.40 -12.29
CA LEU A 89 4.62 5.13 -10.85
C LEU A 89 3.20 4.72 -10.47
N ARG A 90 2.20 5.45 -10.96
CA ARG A 90 0.80 5.16 -10.65
C ARG A 90 0.33 3.86 -11.31
N LYS A 91 0.81 3.58 -12.51
CA LYS A 91 0.51 2.31 -13.17
C LYS A 91 1.05 1.14 -12.36
N HIS A 92 2.28 1.23 -11.90
CA HIS A 92 2.87 0.16 -11.10
C HIS A 92 2.19 0.03 -9.73
N LEU A 93 1.80 1.15 -9.14
CA LEU A 93 1.04 1.12 -7.88
C LEU A 93 -0.27 0.36 -8.05
N ALA A 94 -0.97 0.54 -9.18
CA ALA A 94 -2.20 -0.19 -9.49
C ALA A 94 -1.93 -1.69 -9.65
N GLU A 95 -0.82 -2.05 -10.28
CA GLU A 95 -0.40 -3.45 -10.40
C GLU A 95 -0.10 -4.06 -9.02
N CYS A 96 0.54 -3.30 -8.15
CA CYS A 96 0.80 -3.72 -6.77
C CYS A 96 -0.51 -3.91 -6.00
N GLU A 97 -1.52 -3.08 -6.24
CA GLU A 97 -2.82 -3.25 -5.59
C GLU A 97 -3.48 -4.56 -6.01
N ALA A 98 -3.46 -4.88 -7.30
CA ALA A 98 -4.01 -6.15 -7.79
C ALA A 98 -3.29 -7.35 -7.16
N GLU A 99 -1.96 -7.30 -7.09
CA GLU A 99 -1.15 -8.35 -6.45
C GLU A 99 -1.45 -8.45 -4.96
N ALA A 100 -1.57 -7.30 -4.27
CA ALA A 100 -1.88 -7.28 -2.84
C ALA A 100 -3.24 -7.90 -2.56
N ARG A 101 -4.26 -7.60 -3.36
CA ARG A 101 -5.59 -8.21 -3.22
C ARG A 101 -5.52 -9.72 -3.35
N GLU A 102 -4.76 -10.21 -4.32
CA GLU A 102 -4.59 -11.64 -4.54
C GLU A 102 -3.87 -12.31 -3.38
N GLN A 103 -2.80 -11.70 -2.86
CA GLN A 103 -2.07 -12.24 -1.72
C GLN A 103 -2.93 -12.30 -0.46
N VAL A 104 -3.66 -11.23 -0.17
CA VAL A 104 -4.52 -11.15 1.01
C VAL A 104 -5.67 -12.16 0.90
N ARG A 105 -6.22 -12.34 -0.30
CA ARG A 105 -7.29 -13.31 -0.52
C ARG A 105 -6.84 -14.74 -0.20
N LYS A 106 -5.59 -15.06 -0.41
CA LYS A 106 -5.03 -16.40 -0.17
C LYS A 106 -4.60 -16.65 1.27
N GLU A 107 -4.56 -15.63 2.08
CA GLU A 107 -4.18 -15.75 3.50
C GLU A 107 -5.28 -16.33 4.38
#